data_73392f12df9a403ef55952abadfbf6c1
#
_entry.id   73392f12df9a403ef55952abadfbf6c1
#
_cell.length_a   1.000
_cell.length_b   1.000
_cell.length_c   1.000
_cell.angle_alpha   90.00
_cell.angle_beta   90.00
_cell.angle_gamma   90.00
#
_symmetry.space_group_name_H-M   'P 1'
#
loop_
_entity.id
_entity.type
_entity.pdbx_description
1 polymer ?
#
loop_
_entity_poly.entity_id
_entity_poly.type
_entity_poly.pdbx_seq_one_letter_code
_entity_poly.pdbx_strand_id
1 'polypeptide(L)'
;MDKKFKRTTVTSALPYANGPVHIGHLAGVYVPADIYVRYLRLKKQDVLFVGGSDEHGVPITIRAKKEGITPQDVVDRYHSIIKKSFEDFGISFDIYSRTSSETHHKLASDFFRTLYDKGEFVEKTSEQYYDETAHQFLADRYITGECPHCHSEGAYGDQCEKCGTSLSPTDLINPKSAISGSKPVMKETKHWYLPLDKHEGWLRQWILEDHKEWRPNVYGQCKSWLDMGLQPRAVSRDLDWGIPVPVEGAEGKVLYVWFDAPIGYISNTKELLPDTWETWWKDEETRLVHFIGKDNIVFHCIVFPAMLKAEGSYILPDNVPSNEFLNLEGDKISTSRNWAVWLHEYLEEFPGKQDVLRYVLTANAPETKDNDFTWKDFQARNNNELVAVYGNFVNRALVLTQKYFEGKVPQAGELTEYDKETLKEFADVKTEVEKLLNVFKFRDAQKEAMNLARIGNKYLADTEPWKLAKTDMDRVATILNISLQLVANLAIAFEPFLPFSSEKLRRMLNMESFDWANLGQTDLLQAGHALN
;
A
#
# COMPACT_ATOMS: atom_id res chain seq x y z
N MET A 1 -4.62 25.17 13.71
CA MET A 1 -4.52 25.50 12.26
C MET A 1 -3.98 24.26 11.57
N ASP A 2 -4.72 23.70 10.63
CA ASP A 2 -4.22 22.55 9.86
C ASP A 2 -2.94 22.96 9.14
N LYS A 3 -1.88 22.19 9.34
CA LYS A 3 -0.58 22.42 8.70
C LYS A 3 -0.77 22.27 7.19
N LYS A 4 -0.48 23.33 6.44
CA LYS A 4 -0.60 23.31 4.97
C LYS A 4 0.72 22.82 4.38
N PHE A 5 0.72 21.62 3.81
CA PHE A 5 1.88 21.06 3.13
C PHE A 5 1.95 21.52 1.68
N LYS A 6 3.17 21.66 1.15
CA LYS A 6 3.43 21.97 -0.26
C LYS A 6 3.50 20.71 -1.13
N ARG A 7 3.95 19.61 -0.55
CA ARG A 7 4.15 18.33 -1.25
C ARG A 7 3.90 17.15 -0.32
N THR A 8 3.75 15.98 -0.90
CA THR A 8 3.53 14.73 -0.14
C THR A 8 4.45 13.64 -0.64
N THR A 9 5.19 13.02 0.26
CA THR A 9 5.90 11.76 0.04
C THR A 9 5.01 10.62 0.51
N VAL A 10 4.67 9.72 -0.39
CA VAL A 10 3.89 8.51 -0.10
C VAL A 10 4.80 7.30 -0.27
N THR A 11 4.88 6.48 0.75
CA THR A 11 5.58 5.20 0.72
C THR A 11 4.59 4.05 0.88
N SER A 12 4.97 2.89 0.39
CA SER A 12 4.28 1.64 0.66
C SER A 12 5.27 0.62 1.20
N ALA A 13 4.85 -0.22 2.14
CA ALA A 13 5.70 -1.24 2.74
C ALA A 13 6.43 -2.04 1.65
N LEU A 14 7.74 -2.22 1.82
CA LEU A 14 8.56 -2.95 0.85
C LEU A 14 8.23 -4.44 0.91
N PRO A 15 7.78 -5.06 -0.20
CA PRO A 15 7.56 -6.50 -0.21
C PRO A 15 8.89 -7.25 -0.16
N TYR A 16 8.91 -8.36 0.56
CA TYR A 16 10.05 -9.26 0.62
C TYR A 16 10.29 -9.93 -0.73
N ALA A 17 11.52 -9.84 -1.24
CA ALA A 17 11.91 -10.46 -2.52
C ALA A 17 12.26 -11.95 -2.38
N ASN A 18 11.46 -12.70 -1.64
CA ASN A 18 11.56 -14.16 -1.50
C ASN A 18 10.36 -14.91 -2.09
N GLY A 19 9.45 -14.21 -2.72
CA GLY A 19 8.26 -14.73 -3.38
C GLY A 19 7.51 -13.62 -4.10
N PRO A 20 6.52 -13.97 -4.96
CA PRO A 20 5.67 -12.98 -5.61
C PRO A 20 4.69 -12.33 -4.62
N VAL A 21 4.02 -11.28 -5.07
CA VAL A 21 2.96 -10.63 -4.29
C VAL A 21 1.60 -11.26 -4.59
N HIS A 22 0.71 -11.24 -3.61
CA HIS A 22 -0.64 -11.76 -3.69
C HIS A 22 -1.69 -10.70 -3.32
N ILE A 23 -2.97 -11.06 -3.46
CA ILE A 23 -4.10 -10.15 -3.22
C ILE A 23 -4.13 -9.56 -1.80
N GLY A 24 -3.61 -10.26 -0.80
CA GLY A 24 -3.50 -9.74 0.56
C GLY A 24 -2.55 -8.53 0.65
N HIS A 25 -1.42 -8.58 -0.04
CA HIS A 25 -0.50 -7.44 -0.17
C HIS A 25 -1.17 -6.27 -0.90
N LEU A 26 -1.88 -6.56 -1.99
CA LEU A 26 -2.56 -5.53 -2.78
C LEU A 26 -3.65 -4.82 -1.97
N ALA A 27 -4.53 -5.57 -1.33
CA ALA A 27 -5.63 -5.01 -0.53
C ALA A 27 -5.12 -4.29 0.73
N GLY A 28 -4.05 -4.82 1.31
CA GLY A 28 -3.46 -4.27 2.54
C GLY A 28 -2.71 -2.98 2.34
N VAL A 29 -1.98 -2.85 1.22
CA VAL A 29 -0.99 -1.79 1.06
C VAL A 29 -1.05 -1.08 -0.30
N TYR A 30 -0.88 -1.81 -1.41
CA TYR A 30 -0.52 -1.20 -2.69
C TYR A 30 -1.69 -0.56 -3.42
N VAL A 31 -2.87 -1.16 -3.38
CA VAL A 31 -4.08 -0.58 -3.96
C VAL A 31 -4.51 0.69 -3.21
N PRO A 32 -4.63 0.70 -1.87
CA PRO A 32 -4.93 1.92 -1.13
C PRO A 32 -3.93 3.05 -1.38
N ALA A 33 -2.63 2.73 -1.38
CA ALA A 33 -1.58 3.72 -1.65
C ALA A 33 -1.71 4.33 -3.05
N ASP A 34 -1.93 3.50 -4.07
CA ASP A 34 -2.10 3.94 -5.45
C ASP A 34 -3.34 4.81 -5.64
N ILE A 35 -4.47 4.44 -5.02
CA ILE A 35 -5.70 5.25 -5.03
C ILE A 35 -5.40 6.65 -4.48
N TYR A 36 -4.75 6.73 -3.34
CA TYR A 36 -4.43 7.99 -2.68
C TYR A 36 -3.50 8.86 -3.54
N VAL A 37 -2.45 8.27 -4.09
CA VAL A 37 -1.50 8.98 -4.98
C VAL A 37 -2.19 9.49 -6.24
N ARG A 38 -3.01 8.69 -6.89
CA ARG A 38 -3.78 9.11 -8.08
C ARG A 38 -4.73 10.25 -7.77
N TYR A 39 -5.41 10.19 -6.63
CA TYR A 39 -6.25 11.27 -6.14
C TYR A 39 -5.46 12.58 -5.95
N LEU A 40 -4.31 12.53 -5.28
CA LEU A 40 -3.46 13.71 -5.08
C LEU A 40 -2.96 14.30 -6.40
N ARG A 41 -2.57 13.44 -7.36
CA ARG A 41 -2.14 13.87 -8.70
C ARG A 41 -3.28 14.55 -9.47
N LEU A 42 -4.49 14.04 -9.39
CA LEU A 42 -5.67 14.68 -9.99
C LEU A 42 -5.97 16.04 -9.35
N LYS A 43 -5.64 16.22 -8.09
CA LYS A 43 -5.71 17.53 -7.40
C LYS A 43 -4.56 18.47 -7.76
N LYS A 44 -3.67 18.08 -8.67
CA LYS A 44 -2.45 18.84 -9.04
C LYS A 44 -1.54 19.11 -7.86
N GLN A 45 -1.56 18.25 -6.85
CA GLN A 45 -0.61 18.31 -5.75
C GLN A 45 0.72 17.69 -6.17
N ASP A 46 1.80 18.23 -5.64
CA ASP A 46 3.13 17.67 -5.83
C ASP A 46 3.27 16.43 -4.93
N VAL A 47 3.39 15.25 -5.54
CA VAL A 47 3.41 13.96 -4.85
C VAL A 47 4.48 13.05 -5.42
N LEU A 48 5.18 12.37 -4.53
CA LEU A 48 6.17 11.35 -4.85
C LEU A 48 5.71 10.01 -4.27
N PHE A 49 5.60 8.98 -5.12
CA PHE A 49 5.22 7.63 -4.72
C PHE A 49 6.40 6.67 -4.80
N VAL A 50 6.91 6.25 -3.64
CA VAL A 50 8.14 5.48 -3.49
C VAL A 50 7.82 4.04 -3.09
N GLY A 51 8.35 3.09 -3.83
CA GLY A 51 8.31 1.67 -3.53
C GLY A 51 9.64 0.98 -3.81
N GLY A 52 9.71 -0.29 -3.49
CA GLY A 52 10.88 -1.11 -3.72
C GLY A 52 10.78 -2.47 -3.05
N SER A 53 11.73 -3.34 -3.34
CA SER A 53 11.83 -4.67 -2.74
C SER A 53 12.74 -4.65 -1.52
N ASP A 54 12.29 -5.34 -0.45
CA ASP A 54 13.12 -5.69 0.70
C ASP A 54 13.87 -6.98 0.38
N GLU A 55 15.20 -6.93 0.35
CA GLU A 55 16.03 -7.99 -0.21
C GLU A 55 17.03 -8.59 0.78
N HIS A 56 17.03 -8.12 2.03
CA HIS A 56 17.92 -8.62 3.07
C HIS A 56 17.19 -9.54 4.08
N GLY A 57 17.97 -10.24 4.88
CA GLY A 57 17.45 -11.05 5.96
C GLY A 57 17.48 -12.55 5.70
N VAL A 58 17.24 -13.31 6.78
CA VAL A 58 17.33 -14.77 6.84
C VAL A 58 16.43 -15.51 5.85
N PRO A 59 15.18 -15.13 5.60
CA PRO A 59 14.32 -15.85 4.67
C PRO A 59 14.90 -15.95 3.25
N ILE A 60 15.63 -14.93 2.80
CA ILE A 60 16.30 -14.93 1.49
C ILE A 60 17.42 -15.98 1.47
N THR A 61 18.24 -16.02 2.49
CA THR A 61 19.37 -16.99 2.58
C THR A 61 18.89 -18.42 2.72
N ILE A 62 17.82 -18.66 3.47
CA ILE A 62 17.19 -19.98 3.59
C ILE A 62 16.71 -20.47 2.22
N ARG A 63 16.03 -19.61 1.47
CA ARG A 63 15.54 -19.95 0.13
C ARG A 63 16.69 -20.24 -0.84
N ALA A 64 17.71 -19.39 -0.82
CA ALA A 64 18.91 -19.58 -1.64
C ALA A 64 19.57 -20.94 -1.38
N LYS A 65 19.76 -21.31 -0.12
CA LYS A 65 20.33 -22.61 0.26
C LYS A 65 19.44 -23.77 -0.20
N LYS A 66 18.14 -23.66 -0.02
CA LYS A 66 17.16 -24.69 -0.44
C LYS A 66 17.17 -24.93 -1.95
N GLU A 67 17.34 -23.87 -2.73
CA GLU A 67 17.35 -23.93 -4.20
C GLU A 67 18.76 -24.12 -4.79
N GLY A 68 19.82 -24.09 -3.98
CA GLY A 68 21.21 -24.24 -4.45
C GLY A 68 21.72 -23.07 -5.30
N ILE A 69 21.22 -21.87 -5.04
CA ILE A 69 21.56 -20.62 -5.73
C ILE A 69 22.05 -19.56 -4.73
N THR A 70 22.52 -18.42 -5.22
CA THR A 70 22.94 -17.32 -4.36
C THR A 70 21.74 -16.50 -3.84
N PRO A 71 21.87 -15.81 -2.69
CA PRO A 71 20.87 -14.84 -2.25
C PRO A 71 20.58 -13.76 -3.31
N GLN A 72 21.59 -13.30 -4.05
CA GLN A 72 21.42 -12.34 -5.13
C GLN A 72 20.54 -12.89 -6.26
N ASP A 73 20.69 -14.18 -6.63
CA ASP A 73 19.84 -14.81 -7.65
C ASP A 73 18.37 -14.86 -7.22
N VAL A 74 18.11 -15.13 -5.92
CA VAL A 74 16.75 -15.13 -5.37
C VAL A 74 16.11 -13.76 -5.48
N VAL A 75 16.78 -12.72 -4.99
CA VAL A 75 16.21 -11.36 -4.96
C VAL A 75 16.11 -10.77 -6.37
N ASP A 76 17.02 -11.05 -7.27
CA ASP A 76 16.92 -10.61 -8.67
C ASP A 76 15.67 -11.18 -9.36
N ARG A 77 15.41 -12.45 -9.14
CA ARG A 77 14.22 -13.13 -9.67
C ARG A 77 12.94 -12.47 -9.18
N TYR A 78 12.78 -12.39 -7.86
CA TYR A 78 11.52 -11.92 -7.27
C TYR A 78 11.34 -10.41 -7.38
N HIS A 79 12.40 -9.63 -7.31
CA HIS A 79 12.32 -8.21 -7.61
C HIS A 79 11.75 -7.96 -9.01
N SER A 80 12.25 -8.68 -10.01
CA SER A 80 11.77 -8.55 -11.40
C SER A 80 10.30 -8.93 -11.55
N ILE A 81 9.89 -10.05 -10.94
CA ILE A 81 8.48 -10.51 -10.98
C ILE A 81 7.56 -9.49 -10.29
N ILE A 82 7.93 -9.03 -9.10
CA ILE A 82 7.12 -8.10 -8.32
C ILE A 82 7.00 -6.76 -9.04
N LYS A 83 8.11 -6.20 -9.51
CA LYS A 83 8.15 -4.92 -10.23
C LYS A 83 7.25 -4.96 -11.46
N LYS A 84 7.42 -6.00 -12.30
CA LYS A 84 6.60 -6.16 -13.50
C LYS A 84 5.12 -6.35 -13.16
N SER A 85 4.81 -7.13 -12.14
CA SER A 85 3.42 -7.34 -11.70
C SER A 85 2.75 -6.04 -11.28
N PHE A 86 3.44 -5.18 -10.54
CA PHE A 86 2.93 -3.86 -10.16
C PHE A 86 2.74 -2.94 -11.36
N GLU A 87 3.69 -2.92 -12.29
CA GLU A 87 3.57 -2.14 -13.53
C GLU A 87 2.34 -2.57 -14.34
N ASP A 88 2.20 -3.87 -14.58
CA ASP A 88 1.10 -4.44 -15.37
C ASP A 88 -0.27 -4.27 -14.65
N PHE A 89 -0.27 -4.22 -13.33
CA PHE A 89 -1.48 -3.98 -12.52
C PHE A 89 -1.82 -2.49 -12.36
N GLY A 90 -0.96 -1.60 -12.81
CA GLY A 90 -1.17 -0.16 -12.78
C GLY A 90 -0.91 0.50 -11.42
N ILE A 91 -0.04 -0.07 -10.57
CA ILE A 91 0.46 0.62 -9.39
C ILE A 91 1.46 1.67 -9.85
N SER A 92 1.14 2.93 -9.64
CA SER A 92 1.79 4.06 -10.32
C SER A 92 2.98 4.63 -9.53
N PHE A 93 3.92 3.77 -9.11
CA PHE A 93 5.16 4.22 -8.47
C PHE A 93 5.94 5.19 -9.35
N ASP A 94 6.48 6.25 -8.75
CA ASP A 94 7.49 7.10 -9.41
C ASP A 94 8.84 6.39 -9.48
N ILE A 95 9.14 5.58 -8.46
CA ILE A 95 10.28 4.65 -8.46
C ILE A 95 9.91 3.37 -7.71
N TYR A 96 10.32 2.24 -8.27
CA TYR A 96 10.33 0.95 -7.62
C TYR A 96 11.75 0.38 -7.69
N SER A 97 12.54 0.54 -6.63
CA SER A 97 13.92 0.09 -6.55
C SER A 97 14.09 -1.08 -5.56
N ARG A 98 15.21 -1.17 -4.87
CA ARG A 98 15.59 -2.35 -4.10
C ARG A 98 16.63 -2.04 -3.04
N THR A 99 16.62 -2.80 -1.94
CA THR A 99 17.59 -2.61 -0.84
C THR A 99 18.97 -3.22 -1.10
N SER A 100 19.14 -4.04 -2.15
CA SER A 100 20.47 -4.50 -2.59
C SER A 100 21.19 -3.51 -3.52
N SER A 101 20.61 -2.33 -3.79
CA SER A 101 21.24 -1.30 -4.60
C SER A 101 22.45 -0.68 -3.90
N GLU A 102 23.44 -0.24 -4.68
CA GLU A 102 24.62 0.46 -4.15
C GLU A 102 24.25 1.75 -3.42
N THR A 103 23.29 2.51 -3.95
CA THR A 103 22.77 3.74 -3.31
C THR A 103 22.21 3.44 -1.93
N HIS A 104 21.44 2.35 -1.79
CA HIS A 104 20.89 1.97 -0.50
C HIS A 104 21.98 1.53 0.48
N HIS A 105 22.90 0.67 0.06
CA HIS A 105 24.00 0.21 0.91
C HIS A 105 24.80 1.38 1.48
N LYS A 106 25.12 2.36 0.64
CA LYS A 106 25.84 3.57 1.07
C LYS A 106 25.02 4.41 2.05
N LEU A 107 23.77 4.70 1.71
CA LEU A 107 22.91 5.55 2.57
C LEU A 107 22.63 4.90 3.92
N ALA A 108 22.33 3.60 3.95
CA ALA A 108 22.09 2.87 5.19
C ALA A 108 23.34 2.79 6.07
N SER A 109 24.52 2.58 5.46
CA SER A 109 25.82 2.63 6.15
C SER A 109 26.09 4.01 6.76
N ASP A 110 25.87 5.07 6.00
CA ASP A 110 26.06 6.45 6.46
C ASP A 110 25.05 6.80 7.58
N PHE A 111 23.79 6.32 7.46
CA PHE A 111 22.78 6.51 8.50
C PHE A 111 23.18 5.82 9.82
N PHE A 112 23.59 4.57 9.75
CA PHE A 112 24.08 3.85 10.92
C PHE A 112 25.28 4.56 11.57
N ARG A 113 26.26 4.96 10.75
CA ARG A 113 27.46 5.66 11.24
C ARG A 113 27.10 6.98 11.91
N THR A 114 26.16 7.73 11.37
CA THR A 114 25.68 8.98 11.97
C THR A 114 25.13 8.74 13.37
N LEU A 115 24.30 7.73 13.56
CA LEU A 115 23.76 7.36 14.88
C LEU A 115 24.85 6.85 15.81
N TYR A 116 25.78 6.07 15.31
CA TYR A 116 26.92 5.56 16.07
C TYR A 116 27.81 6.71 16.59
N ASP A 117 28.17 7.64 15.73
CA ASP A 117 29.03 8.79 16.08
C ASP A 117 28.34 9.75 17.05
N LYS A 118 27.03 9.83 17.03
CA LYS A 118 26.21 10.58 18.01
C LYS A 118 26.05 9.88 19.36
N GLY A 119 26.49 8.63 19.47
CA GLY A 119 26.31 7.84 20.69
C GLY A 119 24.87 7.38 20.94
N GLU A 120 24.07 7.24 19.88
CA GLU A 120 22.66 6.83 19.95
C GLU A 120 22.48 5.32 20.18
N PHE A 121 23.53 4.53 20.00
CA PHE A 121 23.50 3.08 20.21
C PHE A 121 24.10 2.68 21.55
N VAL A 122 23.59 1.56 22.08
CA VAL A 122 24.16 0.85 23.23
C VAL A 122 24.77 -0.46 22.74
N GLU A 123 26.00 -0.72 23.08
CA GLU A 123 26.68 -2.00 22.82
C GLU A 123 26.35 -3.00 23.92
N LYS A 124 25.96 -4.22 23.54
CA LYS A 124 25.73 -5.33 24.49
C LYS A 124 26.38 -6.60 23.99
N THR A 125 27.10 -7.29 24.84
CA THR A 125 27.52 -8.67 24.64
C THR A 125 26.48 -9.59 25.26
N SER A 126 26.02 -10.59 24.51
CA SER A 126 25.06 -11.57 24.97
C SER A 126 25.42 -12.95 24.44
N GLU A 127 24.89 -13.99 25.06
CA GLU A 127 25.00 -15.34 24.54
C GLU A 127 23.89 -15.62 23.52
N GLN A 128 24.27 -16.16 22.37
CA GLN A 128 23.37 -16.56 21.29
C GLN A 128 23.64 -17.99 20.89
N TYR A 129 22.62 -18.66 20.35
CA TYR A 129 22.80 -19.99 19.82
C TYR A 129 23.72 -20.01 18.61
N TYR A 130 24.65 -20.96 18.61
CA TYR A 130 25.65 -21.17 17.58
C TYR A 130 25.62 -22.62 17.13
N ASP A 131 25.65 -22.84 15.82
CA ASP A 131 25.74 -24.16 15.20
C ASP A 131 27.22 -24.48 14.93
N GLU A 132 27.77 -25.41 15.71
CA GLU A 132 29.15 -25.84 15.56
C GLU A 132 29.40 -26.63 14.26
N THR A 133 28.36 -27.28 13.71
CA THR A 133 28.43 -28.04 12.46
C THR A 133 28.45 -27.11 11.24
N ALA A 134 27.60 -26.10 11.23
CA ALA A 134 27.52 -25.10 10.16
C ALA A 134 28.47 -23.90 10.40
N HIS A 135 29.13 -23.81 11.55
CA HIS A 135 30.04 -22.73 11.93
C HIS A 135 29.42 -21.33 11.85
N GLN A 136 28.18 -21.19 12.30
CA GLN A 136 27.50 -19.90 12.30
C GLN A 136 26.53 -19.72 13.46
N PHE A 137 26.24 -18.46 13.78
CA PHE A 137 25.18 -18.10 14.70
C PHE A 137 23.80 -18.38 14.10
N LEU A 138 22.86 -18.76 14.97
CA LEU A 138 21.49 -19.08 14.58
C LEU A 138 20.55 -17.92 14.94
N ALA A 139 20.52 -16.93 14.07
CA ALA A 139 19.59 -15.81 14.18
C ALA A 139 18.20 -16.19 13.67
N ASP A 140 17.18 -15.67 14.33
CA ASP A 140 15.79 -15.66 13.86
C ASP A 140 15.29 -17.04 13.37
N ARG A 141 15.13 -17.21 12.06
CA ARG A 141 14.60 -18.44 11.44
C ARG A 141 15.62 -19.55 11.20
N TYR A 142 16.87 -19.32 11.56
CA TYR A 142 17.88 -20.38 11.56
C TYR A 142 17.79 -21.33 12.76
N ILE A 143 16.92 -21.00 13.75
CA ILE A 143 16.66 -21.85 14.90
C ILE A 143 15.17 -22.17 14.99
N THR A 144 14.85 -23.39 15.29
CA THR A 144 13.50 -23.88 15.51
C THR A 144 13.41 -24.67 16.81
N GLY A 145 12.22 -24.72 17.39
CA GLY A 145 11.96 -25.48 18.59
C GLY A 145 10.47 -25.54 18.90
N GLU A 146 10.14 -26.01 20.10
CA GLU A 146 8.77 -26.00 20.59
C GLU A 146 8.42 -24.61 21.15
N CYS A 147 7.26 -24.10 20.79
CA CYS A 147 6.75 -22.82 21.27
C CYS A 147 6.39 -22.91 22.78
N PRO A 148 6.91 -22.02 23.64
CA PRO A 148 6.60 -22.05 25.08
C PRO A 148 5.13 -21.71 25.40
N HIS A 149 4.40 -21.10 24.47
CA HIS A 149 3.02 -20.68 24.68
C HIS A 149 1.97 -21.68 24.19
N CYS A 150 2.13 -22.21 22.98
CA CYS A 150 1.13 -23.11 22.38
C CYS A 150 1.64 -24.54 22.21
N HIS A 151 2.87 -24.82 22.61
CA HIS A 151 3.52 -26.14 22.51
C HIS A 151 3.55 -26.77 21.12
N SER A 152 3.41 -25.96 20.08
CA SER A 152 3.59 -26.43 18.71
C SER A 152 5.07 -26.61 18.38
N GLU A 153 5.40 -27.70 17.72
CA GLU A 153 6.73 -27.92 17.18
C GLU A 153 6.99 -27.02 15.96
N GLY A 154 8.25 -26.68 15.70
CA GLY A 154 8.66 -25.90 14.54
C GLY A 154 8.44 -24.40 14.66
N ALA A 155 8.28 -23.87 15.88
CA ALA A 155 8.31 -22.43 16.11
C ALA A 155 9.71 -21.88 15.81
N TYR A 156 9.76 -20.71 15.16
CA TYR A 156 11.03 -20.02 14.86
C TYR A 156 11.50 -19.16 16.03
N GLY A 157 12.78 -18.80 16.01
CA GLY A 157 13.38 -18.00 17.07
C GLY A 157 12.85 -16.57 17.18
N ASP A 158 12.16 -16.07 16.18
CA ASP A 158 11.54 -14.74 16.15
C ASP A 158 10.02 -14.77 16.40
N GLN A 159 9.34 -15.84 15.97
CA GLN A 159 7.88 -15.94 16.06
C GLN A 159 7.39 -17.38 15.94
N CYS A 160 6.32 -17.68 16.65
CA CYS A 160 5.54 -18.88 16.41
C CYS A 160 4.48 -18.63 15.32
N GLU A 161 4.60 -19.30 14.17
CA GLU A 161 3.64 -19.13 13.07
C GLU A 161 2.23 -19.65 13.42
N LYS A 162 2.12 -20.57 14.39
CA LYS A 162 0.82 -21.13 14.78
C LYS A 162 0.00 -20.21 15.68
N CYS A 163 0.61 -19.66 16.73
CA CYS A 163 -0.10 -18.78 17.68
C CYS A 163 0.21 -17.29 17.48
N GLY A 164 1.16 -16.95 16.61
CA GLY A 164 1.53 -15.57 16.30
C GLY A 164 2.37 -14.86 17.38
N THR A 165 2.74 -15.56 18.46
CA THR A 165 3.52 -14.95 19.54
C THR A 165 4.94 -14.63 19.07
N SER A 166 5.40 -13.42 19.37
CA SER A 166 6.81 -13.03 19.20
C SER A 166 7.69 -13.75 20.22
N LEU A 167 8.81 -14.27 19.76
CA LEU A 167 9.75 -15.08 20.56
C LEU A 167 11.16 -14.52 20.45
N SER A 168 11.98 -14.89 21.44
CA SER A 168 13.44 -14.84 21.33
C SER A 168 13.96 -16.27 21.14
N PRO A 169 15.10 -16.48 20.47
CA PRO A 169 15.66 -17.83 20.28
C PRO A 169 15.82 -18.62 21.58
N THR A 170 16.14 -17.92 22.66
CA THR A 170 16.31 -18.49 24.01
C THR A 170 15.00 -18.94 24.68
N ASP A 171 13.85 -18.51 24.18
CA ASP A 171 12.53 -18.90 24.71
C ASP A 171 12.10 -20.29 24.20
N LEU A 172 12.68 -20.77 23.10
CA LEU A 172 12.31 -22.05 22.49
C LEU A 172 12.65 -23.23 23.39
N ILE A 173 11.72 -24.18 23.46
CA ILE A 173 11.93 -25.46 24.14
C ILE A 173 12.58 -26.41 23.13
N ASN A 174 13.62 -27.12 23.56
CA ASN A 174 14.39 -28.07 22.72
C ASN A 174 14.83 -27.46 21.36
N PRO A 175 15.58 -26.34 21.38
CA PRO A 175 15.99 -25.67 20.16
C PRO A 175 16.90 -26.53 19.28
N LYS A 176 16.71 -26.44 17.97
CA LYS A 176 17.53 -27.10 16.95
C LYS A 176 17.93 -26.13 15.86
N SER A 177 19.12 -26.35 15.30
CA SER A 177 19.52 -25.63 14.09
C SER A 177 18.62 -26.01 12.92
N ALA A 178 18.04 -25.01 12.25
CA ALA A 178 17.32 -25.23 10.99
C ALA A 178 18.26 -25.50 9.81
N ILE A 179 19.57 -25.30 10.00
CA ILE A 179 20.59 -25.52 8.97
C ILE A 179 21.08 -26.96 8.98
N SER A 180 21.55 -27.45 10.13
CA SER A 180 22.16 -28.78 10.28
C SER A 180 21.30 -29.77 11.02
N GLY A 181 20.24 -29.33 11.69
CA GLY A 181 19.43 -30.17 12.58
C GLY A 181 20.10 -30.48 13.92
N SER A 182 21.33 -30.00 14.14
CA SER A 182 22.09 -30.23 15.37
C SER A 182 21.55 -29.45 16.55
N LYS A 183 21.88 -29.90 17.77
CA LYS A 183 21.63 -29.11 18.98
C LYS A 183 22.63 -27.96 19.04
N PRO A 184 22.17 -26.70 19.10
CA PRO A 184 23.07 -25.55 19.15
C PRO A 184 23.72 -25.41 20.53
N VAL A 185 24.86 -24.71 20.56
CA VAL A 185 25.55 -24.29 21.78
C VAL A 185 25.43 -22.80 21.98
N MET A 186 25.61 -22.33 23.22
CA MET A 186 25.64 -20.89 23.48
C MET A 186 27.05 -20.35 23.22
N LYS A 187 27.13 -19.19 22.54
CA LYS A 187 28.37 -18.47 22.25
C LYS A 187 28.16 -16.98 22.41
N GLU A 188 29.15 -16.29 22.94
CA GLU A 188 29.08 -14.84 23.09
C GLU A 188 29.17 -14.10 21.76
N THR A 189 28.35 -13.06 21.62
CA THR A 189 28.40 -12.13 20.48
C THR A 189 28.02 -10.72 20.93
N LYS A 190 28.61 -9.73 20.29
CA LYS A 190 28.34 -8.32 20.56
C LYS A 190 27.48 -7.71 19.47
N HIS A 191 26.44 -6.96 19.86
CA HIS A 191 25.57 -6.23 18.97
C HIS A 191 25.33 -4.81 19.42
N TRP A 192 24.87 -3.97 18.50
CA TRP A 192 24.41 -2.61 18.74
C TRP A 192 22.91 -2.60 18.90
N TYR A 193 22.42 -1.77 19.82
CA TYR A 193 21.01 -1.66 20.18
C TYR A 193 20.57 -0.20 20.08
N LEU A 194 19.42 0.03 19.45
CA LEU A 194 18.73 1.30 19.54
C LEU A 194 17.93 1.33 20.84
N PRO A 195 18.22 2.25 21.77
CA PRO A 195 17.55 2.31 23.07
C PRO A 195 16.18 2.99 22.93
N LEU A 196 15.17 2.24 22.50
CA LEU A 196 13.80 2.74 22.30
C LEU A 196 13.18 3.29 23.58
N ASP A 197 13.57 2.77 24.74
CA ASP A 197 13.14 3.25 26.05
C ASP A 197 13.45 4.74 26.26
N LYS A 198 14.55 5.23 25.74
CA LYS A 198 14.90 6.66 25.77
C LYS A 198 14.00 7.53 24.90
N HIS A 199 13.33 6.95 23.92
CA HIS A 199 12.41 7.64 23.02
C HIS A 199 10.96 7.60 23.50
N GLU A 200 10.63 6.83 24.52
CA GLU A 200 9.26 6.58 24.96
C GLU A 200 8.50 7.88 25.31
N GLY A 201 9.15 8.82 25.97
CA GLY A 201 8.51 10.07 26.42
C GLY A 201 7.96 10.90 25.26
N TRP A 202 8.79 11.19 24.24
CA TRP A 202 8.34 11.97 23.10
C TRP A 202 7.42 11.16 22.16
N LEU A 203 7.62 9.84 22.06
CA LEU A 203 6.71 8.97 21.27
C LEU A 203 5.30 8.96 21.86
N ARG A 204 5.16 8.91 23.19
CA ARG A 204 3.85 9.03 23.86
C ARG A 204 3.17 10.34 23.52
N GLN A 205 3.87 11.46 23.63
CA GLN A 205 3.33 12.77 23.30
C GLN A 205 2.93 12.82 21.83
N TRP A 206 3.84 12.45 20.93
CA TRP A 206 3.65 12.54 19.50
C TRP A 206 2.52 11.63 18.99
N ILE A 207 2.45 10.36 19.42
CA ILE A 207 1.43 9.42 18.96
C ILE A 207 0.11 9.64 19.70
N LEU A 208 0.13 9.64 21.05
CA LEU A 208 -1.10 9.56 21.83
C LEU A 208 -1.81 10.91 22.01
N GLU A 209 -1.07 12.01 21.92
CA GLU A 209 -1.64 13.35 22.09
C GLU A 209 -1.73 14.12 20.77
N ASP A 210 -0.69 14.08 19.93
CA ASP A 210 -0.60 14.89 18.73
C ASP A 210 -1.24 14.21 17.51
N HIS A 211 -1.42 12.87 17.53
CA HIS A 211 -1.95 12.08 16.41
C HIS A 211 -3.15 11.18 16.79
N LYS A 212 -4.11 11.76 17.50
CA LYS A 212 -5.36 11.07 17.88
C LYS A 212 -6.24 10.73 16.66
N GLU A 213 -6.01 11.39 15.53
CA GLU A 213 -6.70 11.17 14.26
C GLU A 213 -6.23 9.91 13.51
N TRP A 214 -5.11 9.30 13.90
CA TRP A 214 -4.67 8.06 13.28
C TRP A 214 -5.71 6.96 13.45
N ARG A 215 -5.73 6.03 12.50
CA ARG A 215 -6.71 4.93 12.56
C ARG A 215 -6.68 4.21 13.91
N PRO A 216 -7.85 3.79 14.43
CA PRO A 216 -7.94 3.15 15.76
C PRO A 216 -7.03 1.94 15.95
N ASN A 217 -6.83 1.11 14.90
CA ASN A 217 -5.92 -0.04 14.97
C ASN A 217 -4.46 0.39 15.12
N VAL A 218 -4.03 1.43 14.43
CA VAL A 218 -2.67 2.00 14.53
C VAL A 218 -2.45 2.62 15.91
N TYR A 219 -3.35 3.52 16.30
CA TYR A 219 -3.30 4.18 17.61
C TYR A 219 -3.32 3.17 18.76
N GLY A 220 -4.22 2.19 18.70
CA GLY A 220 -4.37 1.17 19.75
C GLY A 220 -3.16 0.27 19.88
N GLN A 221 -2.57 -0.16 18.78
CA GLN A 221 -1.35 -0.99 18.83
C GLN A 221 -0.15 -0.20 19.35
N CYS A 222 0.03 1.05 18.92
CA CYS A 222 1.07 1.93 19.46
C CYS A 222 0.90 2.15 20.97
N LYS A 223 -0.32 2.44 21.41
CA LYS A 223 -0.64 2.61 22.82
C LYS A 223 -0.29 1.37 23.64
N SER A 224 -0.68 0.19 23.14
CA SER A 224 -0.37 -1.08 23.79
C SER A 224 1.14 -1.30 23.98
N TRP A 225 1.93 -1.02 22.95
CA TRP A 225 3.39 -1.13 23.02
C TRP A 225 4.01 -0.13 23.99
N LEU A 226 3.56 1.11 23.95
CA LEU A 226 4.03 2.14 24.88
C LEU A 226 3.67 1.82 26.34
N ASP A 227 2.46 1.30 26.59
CA ASP A 227 2.00 0.94 27.93
C ASP A 227 2.76 -0.28 28.51
N MET A 228 3.24 -1.20 27.65
CA MET A 228 4.12 -2.29 28.07
C MET A 228 5.55 -1.84 28.43
N GLY A 229 5.93 -0.65 28.01
CA GLY A 229 7.29 -0.12 28.13
C GLY A 229 8.19 -0.58 26.98
N LEU A 230 8.83 0.40 26.33
CA LEU A 230 9.74 0.12 25.22
C LEU A 230 11.07 -0.42 25.71
N GLN A 231 11.63 -1.35 24.97
CA GLN A 231 12.92 -1.99 25.25
C GLN A 231 13.93 -1.69 24.13
N PRO A 232 15.24 -1.65 24.45
CA PRO A 232 16.27 -1.55 23.42
C PRO A 232 16.14 -2.67 22.37
N ARG A 233 16.32 -2.35 21.11
CA ARG A 233 16.26 -3.30 19.99
C ARG A 233 17.60 -3.39 19.28
N ALA A 234 18.04 -4.63 19.02
CA ALA A 234 19.24 -4.88 18.24
C ALA A 234 19.08 -4.38 16.79
N VAL A 235 20.10 -3.69 16.30
CA VAL A 235 20.16 -3.15 14.93
C VAL A 235 21.18 -3.86 14.05
N SER A 236 21.79 -4.93 14.56
CA SER A 236 22.75 -5.77 13.86
C SER A 236 22.45 -7.26 14.06
N ARG A 237 22.96 -8.09 13.16
CA ARG A 237 22.85 -9.55 13.19
C ARG A 237 24.16 -10.20 12.76
N ASP A 238 24.44 -11.38 13.28
CA ASP A 238 25.51 -12.25 12.81
C ASP A 238 25.04 -13.00 11.55
N LEU A 239 25.22 -12.39 10.40
CA LEU A 239 24.82 -12.91 9.09
C LEU A 239 25.83 -12.45 8.04
N ASP A 240 25.83 -13.11 6.88
CA ASP A 240 26.68 -12.81 5.73
C ASP A 240 25.94 -12.13 4.57
N TRP A 241 24.58 -12.14 4.60
CA TRP A 241 23.73 -11.49 3.60
C TRP A 241 23.05 -10.27 4.19
N GLY A 242 23.46 -9.11 3.74
CA GLY A 242 22.95 -7.81 4.19
C GLY A 242 24.01 -6.72 4.02
N ILE A 243 23.78 -5.58 4.64
CA ILE A 243 24.70 -4.45 4.65
C ILE A 243 25.69 -4.63 5.80
N PRO A 244 27.01 -4.73 5.54
CA PRO A 244 27.99 -4.84 6.61
C PRO A 244 27.87 -3.68 7.60
N VAL A 245 27.95 -3.97 8.88
CA VAL A 245 27.98 -2.93 9.93
C VAL A 245 29.26 -2.09 9.78
N PRO A 246 29.16 -0.77 9.55
CA PRO A 246 30.29 0.04 9.05
C PRO A 246 31.18 0.60 10.17
N VAL A 247 31.44 -0.17 11.22
CA VAL A 247 32.26 0.26 12.38
C VAL A 247 33.29 -0.81 12.73
N GLU A 248 34.34 -0.41 13.41
CA GLU A 248 35.39 -1.31 13.86
C GLU A 248 34.87 -2.35 14.86
N GLY A 249 35.35 -3.58 14.75
CA GLY A 249 34.94 -4.70 15.61
C GLY A 249 33.59 -5.32 15.23
N ALA A 250 33.11 -5.04 14.01
CA ALA A 250 31.82 -5.54 13.49
C ALA A 250 31.99 -6.62 12.40
N GLU A 251 33.15 -7.26 12.32
CA GLU A 251 33.41 -8.31 11.33
C GLU A 251 32.40 -9.46 11.44
N GLY A 252 31.86 -9.89 10.32
CA GLY A 252 30.84 -10.96 10.26
C GLY A 252 29.45 -10.54 10.71
N LYS A 253 29.20 -9.23 10.80
CA LYS A 253 27.89 -8.68 11.19
C LYS A 253 27.34 -7.77 10.12
N VAL A 254 26.00 -7.82 9.96
CA VAL A 254 25.25 -6.96 9.04
C VAL A 254 24.21 -6.15 9.80
N LEU A 255 23.73 -5.08 9.19
CA LEU A 255 22.57 -4.35 9.68
C LEU A 255 21.35 -5.28 9.73
N TYR A 256 20.58 -5.19 10.79
CA TYR A 256 19.32 -5.93 10.88
C TYR A 256 18.35 -5.42 9.81
N VAL A 257 17.68 -6.33 9.13
CA VAL A 257 16.79 -6.00 8.01
C VAL A 257 15.72 -4.96 8.36
N TRP A 258 15.19 -4.99 9.57
CA TRP A 258 14.19 -4.02 10.02
C TRP A 258 14.77 -2.63 10.35
N PHE A 259 16.08 -2.52 10.49
CA PHE A 259 16.78 -1.25 10.55
C PHE A 259 17.06 -0.70 9.15
N ASP A 260 17.57 -1.53 8.26
CA ASP A 260 17.94 -1.08 6.91
C ASP A 260 16.73 -0.89 5.98
N ALA A 261 15.71 -1.75 6.04
CA ALA A 261 14.58 -1.72 5.11
C ALA A 261 13.87 -0.37 5.03
N PRO A 262 13.46 0.30 6.13
CA PRO A 262 12.77 1.58 6.02
C PRO A 262 13.65 2.72 5.48
N ILE A 263 14.97 2.62 5.62
CA ILE A 263 15.90 3.55 4.97
C ILE A 263 15.81 3.41 3.45
N GLY A 264 15.35 2.27 2.95
CA GLY A 264 15.06 2.03 1.53
C GLY A 264 14.12 3.04 0.90
N TYR A 265 13.15 3.56 1.64
CA TYR A 265 12.29 4.64 1.16
C TYR A 265 13.10 5.90 0.82
N ILE A 266 14.07 6.22 1.65
CA ILE A 266 14.93 7.39 1.47
C ILE A 266 15.91 7.15 0.32
N SER A 267 16.57 6.00 0.30
CA SER A 267 17.55 5.66 -0.74
C SER A 267 16.91 5.56 -2.12
N ASN A 268 15.71 5.02 -2.23
CA ASN A 268 14.97 4.97 -3.49
C ASN A 268 14.60 6.37 -3.99
N THR A 269 14.22 7.27 -3.08
CA THR A 269 14.01 8.69 -3.41
C THR A 269 15.29 9.34 -3.92
N LYS A 270 16.42 9.08 -3.27
CA LYS A 270 17.73 9.62 -3.69
C LYS A 270 18.18 9.08 -5.04
N GLU A 271 17.89 7.83 -5.33
CA GLU A 271 18.17 7.22 -6.64
C GLU A 271 17.39 7.93 -7.76
N LEU A 272 16.13 8.24 -7.54
CA LEU A 272 15.29 8.95 -8.50
C LEU A 272 15.66 10.43 -8.62
N LEU A 273 15.91 11.09 -7.50
CA LEU A 273 16.09 12.54 -7.37
C LEU A 273 17.41 12.86 -6.64
N PRO A 274 18.57 12.55 -7.22
CA PRO A 274 19.86 12.65 -6.51
C PRO A 274 20.17 14.06 -5.98
N ASP A 275 19.69 15.10 -6.64
CA ASP A 275 19.97 16.49 -6.28
C ASP A 275 18.90 17.14 -5.38
N THR A 276 17.69 16.54 -5.29
CA THR A 276 16.54 17.15 -4.61
C THR A 276 15.83 16.22 -3.61
N TRP A 277 16.35 15.02 -3.38
CA TRP A 277 15.70 14.03 -2.51
C TRP A 277 15.47 14.53 -1.09
N GLU A 278 16.34 15.39 -0.57
CA GLU A 278 16.23 15.94 0.79
C GLU A 278 14.97 16.78 0.97
N THR A 279 14.50 17.45 -0.07
CA THR A 279 13.24 18.19 -0.05
C THR A 279 12.05 17.29 0.33
N TRP A 280 12.09 16.03 -0.07
CA TRP A 280 11.02 15.06 0.17
C TRP A 280 11.12 14.38 1.55
N TRP A 281 12.25 14.50 2.24
CA TRP A 281 12.51 13.80 3.48
C TRP A 281 12.93 14.70 4.66
N LYS A 282 13.34 15.93 4.39
CA LYS A 282 13.89 16.85 5.41
C LYS A 282 13.19 18.19 5.49
N ASP A 283 12.39 18.55 4.51
CA ASP A 283 11.64 19.81 4.50
C ASP A 283 10.31 19.64 5.25
N GLU A 284 10.09 20.46 6.28
CA GLU A 284 8.86 20.43 7.10
C GLU A 284 7.58 20.78 6.32
N GLU A 285 7.68 21.35 5.12
CA GLU A 285 6.55 21.59 4.21
C GLU A 285 6.18 20.34 3.39
N THR A 286 6.89 19.22 3.60
CA THR A 286 6.59 17.91 3.02
C THR A 286 5.78 17.08 4.00
N ARG A 287 4.64 16.57 3.53
CA ARG A 287 3.84 15.58 4.23
C ARG A 287 4.38 14.19 3.94
N LEU A 288 4.64 13.39 4.97
CA LEU A 288 5.08 12.01 4.83
C LEU A 288 3.93 11.07 5.23
N VAL A 289 3.55 10.16 4.35
CA VAL A 289 2.48 9.17 4.58
C VAL A 289 2.99 7.77 4.24
N HIS A 290 2.89 6.85 5.20
CA HIS A 290 3.28 5.45 5.03
C HIS A 290 2.05 4.55 4.92
N PHE A 291 1.90 3.85 3.81
CA PHE A 291 0.89 2.78 3.65
C PHE A 291 1.50 1.43 4.01
N ILE A 292 0.93 0.76 4.99
CA ILE A 292 1.46 -0.48 5.55
C ILE A 292 0.34 -1.47 5.89
N GLY A 293 0.70 -2.74 6.13
CA GLY A 293 -0.14 -3.71 6.82
C GLY A 293 0.04 -3.65 8.34
N LYS A 294 -0.88 -4.22 9.10
CA LYS A 294 -0.87 -4.17 10.57
C LYS A 294 0.38 -4.77 11.23
N ASP A 295 1.03 -5.68 10.57
CA ASP A 295 2.28 -6.31 11.00
C ASP A 295 3.48 -5.34 11.00
N ASN A 296 3.35 -4.21 10.33
CA ASN A 296 4.39 -3.18 10.20
C ASN A 296 4.13 -1.91 11.03
N ILE A 297 3.07 -1.88 11.85
CA ILE A 297 2.70 -0.68 12.63
C ILE A 297 3.83 -0.24 13.56
N VAL A 298 4.38 -1.16 14.35
CA VAL A 298 5.44 -0.83 15.32
C VAL A 298 6.68 -0.27 14.63
N PHE A 299 7.05 -0.83 13.48
CA PHE A 299 8.24 -0.39 12.74
C PHE A 299 8.07 1.01 12.15
N HIS A 300 6.89 1.35 11.63
CA HIS A 300 6.65 2.65 11.00
C HIS A 300 6.19 3.75 11.96
N CYS A 301 5.66 3.38 13.13
CA CYS A 301 5.17 4.35 14.11
C CYS A 301 6.10 4.54 15.31
N ILE A 302 6.96 3.58 15.62
CA ILE A 302 7.85 3.61 16.80
C ILE A 302 9.32 3.53 16.38
N VAL A 303 9.74 2.44 15.73
CA VAL A 303 11.16 2.17 15.45
C VAL A 303 11.73 3.15 14.43
N PHE A 304 11.12 3.27 13.26
CA PHE A 304 11.61 4.17 12.21
C PHE A 304 11.54 5.64 12.62
N PRO A 305 10.45 6.15 13.24
CA PRO A 305 10.44 7.49 13.80
C PRO A 305 11.53 7.74 14.86
N ALA A 306 11.83 6.77 15.71
CA ALA A 306 12.94 6.87 16.66
C ALA A 306 14.29 7.00 15.95
N MET A 307 14.52 6.25 14.88
CA MET A 307 15.71 6.36 14.05
C MET A 307 15.82 7.74 13.39
N LEU A 308 14.75 8.23 12.80
CA LEU A 308 14.69 9.55 12.15
C LEU A 308 14.92 10.69 13.14
N LYS A 309 14.33 10.59 14.33
CA LYS A 309 14.50 11.56 15.41
C LYS A 309 15.92 11.57 15.98
N ALA A 310 16.52 10.40 16.15
CA ALA A 310 17.90 10.26 16.62
C ALA A 310 18.90 10.84 15.62
N GLU A 311 18.69 10.64 14.32
CA GLU A 311 19.50 11.27 13.27
C GLU A 311 19.32 12.80 13.27
N GLY A 312 18.09 13.29 13.43
CA GLY A 312 17.77 14.69 13.77
C GLY A 312 17.43 15.60 12.60
N SER A 313 17.69 15.24 11.34
CA SER A 313 17.44 16.09 10.17
C SER A 313 16.18 15.71 9.36
N TYR A 314 15.59 14.56 9.64
CA TYR A 314 14.45 14.02 8.91
C TYR A 314 13.10 14.45 9.48
N ILE A 315 12.09 14.55 8.61
CA ILE A 315 10.70 14.72 9.03
C ILE A 315 10.12 13.40 9.55
N LEU A 316 9.08 13.51 10.39
CA LEU A 316 8.32 12.37 10.88
C LEU A 316 7.04 12.17 10.05
N PRO A 317 6.46 10.95 10.02
CA PRO A 317 5.22 10.73 9.29
C PRO A 317 4.04 11.53 9.87
N ASP A 318 3.26 12.12 8.97
CA ASP A 318 2.01 12.80 9.30
C ASP A 318 0.87 11.78 9.53
N ASN A 319 0.87 10.70 8.74
CA ASN A 319 -0.08 9.61 8.91
C ASN A 319 0.52 8.27 8.47
N VAL A 320 0.04 7.21 9.10
CA VAL A 320 0.42 5.83 8.80
C VAL A 320 -0.85 4.98 8.65
N PRO A 321 -1.55 5.10 7.52
CA PRO A 321 -2.75 4.31 7.29
C PRO A 321 -2.40 2.83 7.12
N SER A 322 -2.89 2.00 8.03
CA SER A 322 -2.66 0.56 8.07
C SER A 322 -3.96 -0.20 7.91
N ASN A 323 -3.97 -1.17 7.01
CA ASN A 323 -5.06 -2.14 6.88
C ASN A 323 -4.78 -3.40 7.69
N GLU A 324 -5.86 -4.08 8.06
CA GLU A 324 -5.86 -5.43 8.62
C GLU A 324 -5.59 -6.48 7.52
N PHE A 325 -5.78 -7.77 7.80
CA PHE A 325 -5.50 -8.83 6.83
C PHE A 325 -6.70 -9.16 5.94
N LEU A 326 -6.42 -9.54 4.70
CA LEU A 326 -7.37 -10.16 3.80
C LEU A 326 -7.16 -11.67 3.81
N ASN A 327 -8.24 -12.42 4.03
CA ASN A 327 -8.27 -13.86 3.92
C ASN A 327 -8.71 -14.30 2.51
N LEU A 328 -8.56 -15.56 2.20
CA LEU A 328 -8.98 -16.18 0.94
C LEU A 328 -9.90 -17.37 1.22
N GLU A 329 -11.14 -17.30 0.72
CA GLU A 329 -12.16 -18.34 0.88
C GLU A 329 -12.31 -18.79 2.36
N GLY A 330 -12.29 -17.82 3.28
CA GLY A 330 -12.44 -18.02 4.71
C GLY A 330 -11.17 -18.39 5.47
N ASP A 331 -10.08 -18.68 4.77
CA ASP A 331 -8.81 -19.08 5.37
C ASP A 331 -7.73 -18.01 5.24
N LYS A 332 -6.81 -17.97 6.19
CA LYS A 332 -5.65 -17.09 6.14
C LYS A 332 -4.79 -17.42 4.91
N ILE A 333 -4.44 -16.37 4.14
CA ILE A 333 -3.49 -16.51 3.02
C ILE A 333 -2.14 -17.01 3.57
N SER A 334 -1.56 -17.99 2.89
CA SER A 334 -0.31 -18.64 3.30
C SER A 334 0.57 -18.94 2.10
N THR A 335 1.72 -18.29 2.04
CA THR A 335 2.72 -18.51 0.99
C THR A 335 3.34 -19.91 1.09
N SER A 336 3.59 -20.38 2.29
CA SER A 336 4.20 -21.72 2.53
C SER A 336 3.28 -22.88 2.11
N ARG A 337 1.96 -22.67 2.20
CA ARG A 337 0.95 -23.66 1.76
C ARG A 337 0.46 -23.42 0.32
N ASN A 338 1.00 -22.42 -0.36
CA ASN A 338 0.53 -21.97 -1.67
C ASN A 338 -0.98 -21.66 -1.71
N TRP A 339 -1.52 -21.17 -0.58
CA TRP A 339 -2.90 -20.74 -0.47
C TRP A 339 -2.98 -19.22 -0.65
N ALA A 340 -3.00 -18.81 -1.91
CA ALA A 340 -2.99 -17.40 -2.30
C ALA A 340 -3.54 -17.23 -3.72
N VAL A 341 -3.96 -16.01 -4.05
CA VAL A 341 -4.11 -15.56 -5.42
C VAL A 341 -2.91 -14.67 -5.74
N TRP A 342 -2.00 -15.18 -6.56
CA TRP A 342 -0.77 -14.50 -6.95
C TRP A 342 -1.06 -13.47 -8.05
N LEU A 343 -0.50 -12.28 -7.92
CA LEU A 343 -0.79 -11.21 -8.89
C LEU A 343 -0.33 -11.54 -10.31
N HIS A 344 0.88 -12.06 -10.49
CA HIS A 344 1.38 -12.41 -11.81
C HIS A 344 0.52 -13.50 -12.49
N GLU A 345 0.04 -14.50 -11.74
CA GLU A 345 -0.87 -15.54 -12.24
C GLU A 345 -2.25 -14.97 -12.60
N TYR A 346 -2.79 -14.09 -11.73
CA TYR A 346 -4.05 -13.41 -12.02
C TYR A 346 -4.00 -12.62 -13.33
N LEU A 347 -2.91 -11.89 -13.57
CA LEU A 347 -2.74 -11.09 -14.79
C LEU A 347 -2.67 -11.95 -16.06
N GLU A 348 -2.15 -13.16 -15.97
CA GLU A 348 -2.12 -14.14 -17.07
C GLU A 348 -3.49 -14.79 -17.29
N GLU A 349 -4.18 -15.19 -16.22
CA GLU A 349 -5.48 -15.87 -16.29
C GLU A 349 -6.63 -14.92 -16.64
N PHE A 350 -6.54 -13.65 -16.24
CA PHE A 350 -7.57 -12.63 -16.44
C PHE A 350 -7.03 -11.40 -17.19
N PRO A 351 -6.59 -11.56 -18.45
CA PRO A 351 -6.01 -10.45 -19.20
C PRO A 351 -7.01 -9.30 -19.37
N GLY A 352 -6.55 -8.08 -19.10
CA GLY A 352 -7.38 -6.87 -19.20
C GLY A 352 -8.40 -6.68 -18.08
N LYS A 353 -8.31 -7.47 -16.99
CA LYS A 353 -9.23 -7.42 -15.85
C LYS A 353 -8.58 -6.84 -14.58
N GLN A 354 -7.60 -5.97 -14.72
CA GLN A 354 -6.94 -5.29 -13.60
C GLN A 354 -7.95 -4.53 -12.73
N ASP A 355 -8.82 -3.75 -13.37
CA ASP A 355 -9.80 -2.92 -12.65
C ASP A 355 -10.85 -3.73 -11.91
N VAL A 356 -11.20 -4.93 -12.40
CA VAL A 356 -12.13 -5.82 -11.68
C VAL A 356 -11.53 -6.22 -10.34
N LEU A 357 -10.26 -6.62 -10.33
CA LEU A 357 -9.57 -6.98 -9.09
C LEU A 357 -9.38 -5.76 -8.18
N ARG A 358 -8.97 -4.61 -8.72
CA ARG A 358 -8.86 -3.36 -7.96
C ARG A 358 -10.17 -2.99 -7.28
N TYR A 359 -11.28 -3.09 -8.01
CA TYR A 359 -12.62 -2.81 -7.48
C TYR A 359 -13.00 -3.74 -6.33
N VAL A 360 -12.83 -5.04 -6.51
CA VAL A 360 -13.19 -6.06 -5.49
C VAL A 360 -12.32 -5.92 -4.25
N LEU A 361 -11.01 -5.74 -4.42
CA LEU A 361 -10.09 -5.54 -3.30
C LEU A 361 -10.39 -4.27 -2.51
N THR A 362 -10.81 -3.19 -3.18
CA THR A 362 -11.20 -1.95 -2.52
C THR A 362 -12.55 -2.10 -1.81
N ALA A 363 -13.53 -2.75 -2.45
CA ALA A 363 -14.84 -3.02 -1.85
C ALA A 363 -14.75 -3.90 -0.59
N ASN A 364 -13.77 -4.79 -0.54
CA ASN A 364 -13.48 -5.68 0.59
C ASN A 364 -12.25 -5.24 1.39
N ALA A 365 -11.81 -4.00 1.25
CA ALA A 365 -10.63 -3.50 1.95
C ALA A 365 -10.73 -3.74 3.46
N PRO A 366 -9.72 -4.38 4.07
CA PRO A 366 -9.73 -4.68 5.50
C PRO A 366 -9.31 -3.47 6.34
N GLU A 367 -10.05 -2.36 6.23
CA GLU A 367 -9.67 -1.07 6.84
C GLU A 367 -9.82 -1.05 8.35
N THR A 368 -10.81 -1.76 8.90
CA THR A 368 -11.13 -1.75 10.34
C THR A 368 -11.02 -3.12 11.01
N LYS A 369 -11.13 -4.17 10.24
CA LYS A 369 -11.02 -5.57 10.67
C LYS A 369 -10.58 -6.45 9.50
N ASP A 370 -10.12 -7.65 9.79
CA ASP A 370 -9.86 -8.65 8.76
C ASP A 370 -11.09 -8.86 7.88
N ASN A 371 -10.88 -9.06 6.61
CA ASN A 371 -11.94 -9.32 5.65
C ASN A 371 -11.56 -10.53 4.77
N ASP A 372 -12.47 -10.94 3.91
CA ASP A 372 -12.31 -12.14 3.09
C ASP A 372 -12.48 -11.83 1.60
N PHE A 373 -11.69 -12.51 0.77
CA PHE A 373 -11.86 -12.55 -0.67
C PHE A 373 -12.42 -13.90 -1.07
N THR A 374 -13.51 -13.90 -1.81
CA THR A 374 -14.06 -15.12 -2.43
C THR A 374 -14.26 -14.91 -3.93
N TRP A 375 -14.05 -15.97 -4.72
CA TRP A 375 -14.33 -15.91 -6.16
C TRP A 375 -15.81 -15.70 -6.46
N LYS A 376 -16.69 -16.16 -5.58
CA LYS A 376 -18.12 -15.91 -5.66
C LYS A 376 -18.45 -14.41 -5.54
N ASP A 377 -17.85 -13.72 -4.57
CA ASP A 377 -18.01 -12.26 -4.40
C ASP A 377 -17.37 -11.48 -5.55
N PHE A 378 -16.19 -11.90 -6.02
CA PHE A 378 -15.54 -11.33 -7.21
C PHE A 378 -16.48 -11.35 -8.44
N GLN A 379 -17.07 -12.49 -8.72
CA GLN A 379 -18.03 -12.64 -9.82
C GLN A 379 -19.28 -11.77 -9.58
N ALA A 380 -19.84 -11.80 -8.38
CA ALA A 380 -21.04 -11.05 -8.04
C ALA A 380 -20.83 -9.52 -8.17
N ARG A 381 -19.72 -8.99 -7.69
CA ARG A 381 -19.40 -7.56 -7.80
C ARG A 381 -19.12 -7.15 -9.23
N ASN A 382 -18.42 -7.97 -10.01
CA ASN A 382 -18.25 -7.71 -11.43
C ASN A 382 -19.61 -7.61 -12.16
N ASN A 383 -20.48 -8.59 -11.94
CA ASN A 383 -21.76 -8.66 -12.65
C ASN A 383 -22.77 -7.61 -12.18
N ASN A 384 -22.90 -7.43 -10.87
CA ASN A 384 -23.98 -6.63 -10.27
C ASN A 384 -23.61 -5.15 -10.07
N GLU A 385 -22.32 -4.82 -10.02
CA GLU A 385 -21.86 -3.46 -9.77
C GLU A 385 -21.13 -2.89 -11.00
N LEU A 386 -20.07 -3.51 -11.47
CA LEU A 386 -19.30 -3.00 -12.62
C LEU A 386 -20.08 -3.12 -13.95
N VAL A 387 -20.73 -4.23 -14.20
CA VAL A 387 -21.53 -4.43 -15.42
C VAL A 387 -22.92 -3.80 -15.29
N ALA A 388 -23.68 -4.20 -14.29
CA ALA A 388 -25.10 -3.83 -14.18
C ALA A 388 -25.33 -2.38 -13.74
N VAL A 389 -24.39 -1.74 -13.06
CA VAL A 389 -24.50 -0.33 -12.62
C VAL A 389 -23.63 0.57 -13.48
N TYR A 390 -22.31 0.47 -13.36
CA TYR A 390 -21.36 1.34 -14.06
C TYR A 390 -21.46 1.17 -15.59
N GLY A 391 -21.24 -0.04 -16.07
CA GLY A 391 -21.24 -0.34 -17.52
C GLY A 391 -22.58 -0.12 -18.17
N ASN A 392 -23.68 -0.49 -17.50
CA ASN A 392 -25.03 -0.29 -18.00
C ASN A 392 -25.34 1.20 -18.20
N PHE A 393 -25.03 2.04 -17.23
CA PHE A 393 -25.26 3.48 -17.36
C PHE A 393 -24.45 4.10 -18.49
N VAL A 394 -23.15 3.84 -18.56
CA VAL A 394 -22.28 4.33 -19.63
C VAL A 394 -22.78 3.88 -20.99
N ASN A 395 -23.07 2.59 -21.15
CA ASN A 395 -23.54 2.03 -22.42
C ASN A 395 -24.86 2.67 -22.87
N ARG A 396 -25.83 2.81 -21.97
CA ARG A 396 -27.13 3.43 -22.30
C ARG A 396 -26.96 4.88 -22.72
N ALA A 397 -26.18 5.67 -22.03
CA ALA A 397 -25.94 7.07 -22.39
C ALA A 397 -25.29 7.20 -23.76
N LEU A 398 -24.24 6.42 -24.05
CA LEU A 398 -23.52 6.45 -25.32
C LEU A 398 -24.37 5.92 -26.48
N VAL A 399 -25.06 4.78 -26.32
CA VAL A 399 -25.90 4.17 -27.36
C VAL A 399 -27.07 5.07 -27.72
N LEU A 400 -27.74 5.67 -26.78
CA LEU A 400 -28.85 6.59 -27.04
C LEU A 400 -28.37 7.87 -27.72
N THR A 401 -27.19 8.39 -27.35
CA THR A 401 -26.58 9.55 -28.02
C THR A 401 -26.20 9.21 -29.47
N GLN A 402 -25.62 8.04 -29.70
CA GLN A 402 -25.34 7.58 -31.06
C GLN A 402 -26.62 7.45 -31.90
N LYS A 403 -27.66 6.89 -31.31
CA LYS A 403 -28.94 6.65 -32.02
C LYS A 403 -29.69 7.92 -32.38
N TYR A 404 -29.75 8.88 -31.49
CA TYR A 404 -30.62 10.06 -31.66
C TYR A 404 -29.87 11.33 -32.09
N PHE A 405 -28.55 11.39 -31.86
CA PHE A 405 -27.72 12.58 -32.11
C PHE A 405 -26.40 12.26 -32.84
N GLU A 406 -26.34 11.14 -33.53
CA GLU A 406 -25.18 10.75 -34.37
C GLU A 406 -23.85 10.80 -33.63
N GLY A 407 -23.85 10.43 -32.33
CA GLY A 407 -22.66 10.43 -31.50
C GLY A 407 -22.15 11.83 -31.11
N LYS A 408 -22.97 12.87 -31.24
CA LYS A 408 -22.64 14.22 -30.82
C LYS A 408 -23.40 14.60 -29.56
N VAL A 409 -22.72 15.32 -28.66
CA VAL A 409 -23.35 15.84 -27.43
C VAL A 409 -24.46 16.82 -27.81
N PRO A 410 -25.72 16.56 -27.44
CA PRO A 410 -26.81 17.46 -27.78
C PRO A 410 -26.81 18.71 -26.92
N GLN A 411 -27.41 19.80 -27.44
CA GLN A 411 -27.62 21.02 -26.67
C GLN A 411 -28.71 20.78 -25.61
N ALA A 412 -28.42 21.11 -24.37
CA ALA A 412 -29.45 21.13 -23.33
C ALA A 412 -30.38 22.33 -23.50
N GLY A 413 -31.65 22.09 -23.29
CA GLY A 413 -32.69 23.14 -23.21
C GLY A 413 -32.94 23.55 -21.76
N GLU A 414 -34.18 23.98 -21.49
CA GLU A 414 -34.62 24.35 -20.14
C GLU A 414 -34.61 23.14 -19.20
N LEU A 415 -34.05 23.31 -18.00
CA LEU A 415 -33.96 22.27 -16.98
C LEU A 415 -35.24 22.23 -16.15
N THR A 416 -35.78 21.03 -15.97
CA THR A 416 -36.84 20.77 -15.00
C THR A 416 -36.29 20.79 -13.56
N GLU A 417 -37.18 20.89 -12.57
CA GLU A 417 -36.74 20.75 -11.16
C GLU A 417 -36.06 19.41 -10.90
N TYR A 418 -36.54 18.32 -11.51
CA TYR A 418 -35.92 17.00 -11.39
C TYR A 418 -34.51 16.96 -11.99
N ASP A 419 -34.28 17.64 -13.09
CA ASP A 419 -32.92 17.80 -13.67
C ASP A 419 -31.98 18.52 -12.70
N LYS A 420 -32.44 19.61 -12.11
CA LYS A 420 -31.65 20.39 -11.14
C LYS A 420 -31.35 19.59 -9.89
N GLU A 421 -32.31 18.83 -9.37
CA GLU A 421 -32.10 17.90 -8.24
C GLU A 421 -31.07 16.85 -8.58
N THR A 422 -31.15 16.21 -9.75
CA THR A 422 -30.19 15.22 -10.22
C THR A 422 -28.77 15.80 -10.33
N LEU A 423 -28.63 16.98 -10.92
CA LEU A 423 -27.35 17.66 -11.06
C LEU A 423 -26.76 18.03 -9.69
N LYS A 424 -27.59 18.41 -8.74
CA LYS A 424 -27.16 18.67 -7.35
C LYS A 424 -26.68 17.39 -6.68
N GLU A 425 -27.44 16.29 -6.77
CA GLU A 425 -27.04 15.01 -6.19
C GLU A 425 -25.65 14.57 -6.64
N PHE A 426 -25.35 14.66 -7.92
CA PHE A 426 -24.02 14.23 -8.35
C PHE A 426 -22.90 15.23 -8.00
N ALA A 427 -23.21 16.52 -7.88
CA ALA A 427 -22.25 17.49 -7.35
C ALA A 427 -21.91 17.24 -5.88
N ASP A 428 -22.89 16.79 -5.08
CA ASP A 428 -22.71 16.44 -3.67
C ASP A 428 -21.78 15.20 -3.51
N VAL A 429 -21.79 14.28 -4.47
CA VAL A 429 -20.89 13.10 -4.45
C VAL A 429 -19.42 13.50 -4.39
N LYS A 430 -19.00 14.54 -5.11
CA LYS A 430 -17.61 15.05 -5.05
C LYS A 430 -17.17 15.34 -3.64
N THR A 431 -17.98 16.10 -2.90
CA THR A 431 -17.66 16.52 -1.53
C THR A 431 -17.50 15.32 -0.61
N GLU A 432 -18.39 14.33 -0.72
CA GLU A 432 -18.32 13.15 0.12
C GLU A 432 -17.14 12.23 -0.24
N VAL A 433 -16.89 11.99 -1.52
CA VAL A 433 -15.73 11.21 -1.98
C VAL A 433 -14.41 11.87 -1.53
N GLU A 434 -14.29 13.18 -1.69
CA GLU A 434 -13.09 13.92 -1.28
C GLU A 434 -12.86 13.83 0.23
N LYS A 435 -13.91 14.01 1.03
CA LYS A 435 -13.85 13.86 2.48
C LYS A 435 -13.36 12.48 2.90
N LEU A 436 -13.90 11.42 2.28
CA LEU A 436 -13.53 10.04 2.58
C LEU A 436 -12.10 9.71 2.17
N LEU A 437 -11.65 10.16 0.98
CA LEU A 437 -10.28 9.98 0.51
C LEU A 437 -9.26 10.69 1.42
N ASN A 438 -9.58 11.88 1.90
CA ASN A 438 -8.71 12.66 2.79
C ASN A 438 -8.47 11.98 4.16
N VAL A 439 -9.38 11.11 4.58
CA VAL A 439 -9.25 10.33 5.82
C VAL A 439 -8.97 8.85 5.57
N PHE A 440 -8.51 8.50 4.37
CA PHE A 440 -8.10 7.14 3.99
C PHE A 440 -9.21 6.08 4.08
N LYS A 441 -10.47 6.46 3.88
CA LYS A 441 -11.63 5.56 3.80
C LYS A 441 -11.94 5.21 2.35
N PHE A 442 -11.10 4.39 1.75
CA PHE A 442 -11.16 4.08 0.32
C PHE A 442 -12.36 3.21 -0.06
N ARG A 443 -12.73 2.28 0.80
CA ARG A 443 -13.92 1.43 0.63
C ARG A 443 -15.19 2.27 0.48
N ASP A 444 -15.42 3.18 1.41
CA ASP A 444 -16.58 4.05 1.40
C ASP A 444 -16.50 5.08 0.27
N ALA A 445 -15.30 5.60 -0.02
CA ALA A 445 -15.09 6.53 -1.14
C ALA A 445 -15.45 5.90 -2.50
N GLN A 446 -15.04 4.65 -2.74
CA GLN A 446 -15.40 3.92 -3.96
C GLN A 446 -16.92 3.69 -4.06
N LYS A 447 -17.55 3.35 -2.93
CA LYS A 447 -19.01 3.18 -2.87
C LYS A 447 -19.75 4.47 -3.22
N GLU A 448 -19.28 5.61 -2.70
CA GLU A 448 -19.85 6.93 -3.04
C GLU A 448 -19.59 7.30 -4.52
N ALA A 449 -18.42 7.02 -5.07
CA ALA A 449 -18.17 7.23 -6.49
C ALA A 449 -19.13 6.42 -7.38
N MET A 450 -19.47 5.18 -6.98
CA MET A 450 -20.44 4.35 -7.71
C MET A 450 -21.85 4.94 -7.69
N ASN A 451 -22.19 5.78 -6.72
CA ASN A 451 -23.48 6.46 -6.67
C ASN A 451 -23.71 7.37 -7.88
N LEU A 452 -22.66 7.91 -8.50
CA LEU A 452 -22.79 8.66 -9.77
C LEU A 452 -23.45 7.81 -10.88
N ALA A 453 -23.03 6.56 -11.02
CA ALA A 453 -23.62 5.64 -11.97
C ALA A 453 -25.06 5.24 -11.59
N ARG A 454 -25.35 5.08 -10.30
CA ARG A 454 -26.69 4.80 -9.80
C ARG A 454 -27.64 5.97 -10.04
N ILE A 455 -27.20 7.20 -9.78
CA ILE A 455 -27.94 8.43 -10.10
C ILE A 455 -28.26 8.48 -11.60
N GLY A 456 -27.29 8.19 -12.46
CA GLY A 456 -27.45 8.15 -13.91
C GLY A 456 -28.45 7.10 -14.38
N ASN A 457 -28.36 5.87 -13.87
CA ASN A 457 -29.32 4.81 -14.20
C ASN A 457 -30.74 5.17 -13.76
N LYS A 458 -30.89 5.71 -12.56
CA LYS A 458 -32.19 6.17 -12.03
C LYS A 458 -32.75 7.29 -12.90
N TYR A 459 -31.95 8.29 -13.22
CA TYR A 459 -32.36 9.41 -14.05
C TYR A 459 -32.84 8.96 -15.44
N LEU A 460 -32.14 8.07 -16.12
CA LEU A 460 -32.57 7.50 -17.39
C LEU A 460 -33.84 6.65 -17.27
N ALA A 461 -33.98 5.89 -16.19
CA ALA A 461 -35.18 5.08 -15.94
C ALA A 461 -36.42 5.94 -15.68
N ASP A 462 -36.26 7.02 -14.92
CA ASP A 462 -37.38 7.91 -14.56
C ASP A 462 -37.79 8.82 -15.72
N THR A 463 -36.85 9.25 -16.55
CA THR A 463 -37.11 10.17 -17.67
C THR A 463 -37.47 9.47 -18.98
N GLU A 464 -37.17 8.19 -19.14
CA GLU A 464 -37.51 7.34 -20.31
C GLU A 464 -37.28 8.01 -21.69
N PRO A 465 -36.05 8.50 -22.01
CA PRO A 465 -35.83 9.27 -23.25
C PRO A 465 -36.17 8.50 -24.52
N TRP A 466 -36.10 7.17 -24.51
CA TRP A 466 -36.51 6.32 -25.66
C TRP A 466 -38.00 6.38 -25.96
N LYS A 467 -38.85 6.70 -24.99
CA LYS A 467 -40.26 6.95 -25.20
C LYS A 467 -40.49 8.38 -25.71
N LEU A 468 -39.81 9.36 -25.12
CA LEU A 468 -39.91 10.77 -25.50
C LEU A 468 -39.37 11.06 -26.90
N ALA A 469 -38.48 10.25 -27.43
CA ALA A 469 -37.91 10.42 -28.76
C ALA A 469 -38.96 10.43 -29.91
N LYS A 470 -40.18 9.99 -29.65
CA LYS A 470 -41.28 9.99 -30.62
C LYS A 470 -42.07 11.31 -30.62
N THR A 471 -41.96 12.10 -29.56
CA THR A 471 -42.84 13.25 -29.33
C THR A 471 -42.12 14.52 -28.95
N ASP A 472 -40.94 14.44 -28.30
CA ASP A 472 -40.22 15.59 -27.75
C ASP A 472 -38.70 15.35 -27.79
N MET A 473 -38.10 15.59 -28.94
CA MET A 473 -36.64 15.45 -29.12
C MET A 473 -35.83 16.50 -28.38
N ASP A 474 -36.37 17.69 -28.13
CA ASP A 474 -35.67 18.72 -27.35
C ASP A 474 -35.50 18.28 -25.89
N ARG A 475 -36.52 17.64 -25.34
CA ARG A 475 -36.43 17.04 -24.02
C ARG A 475 -35.42 15.87 -23.98
N VAL A 476 -35.39 15.04 -24.98
CA VAL A 476 -34.39 13.96 -25.14
C VAL A 476 -32.97 14.53 -25.18
N ALA A 477 -32.77 15.62 -25.93
CA ALA A 477 -31.49 16.31 -25.98
C ALA A 477 -30.99 16.75 -24.59
N THR A 478 -31.87 17.34 -23.82
CA THR A 478 -31.53 17.77 -22.43
C THR A 478 -31.19 16.58 -21.54
N ILE A 479 -31.97 15.50 -21.57
CA ILE A 479 -31.75 14.28 -20.79
C ILE A 479 -30.40 13.65 -21.14
N LEU A 480 -30.09 13.53 -22.43
CA LEU A 480 -28.84 12.91 -22.86
C LEU A 480 -27.63 13.82 -22.61
N ASN A 481 -27.77 15.15 -22.71
CA ASN A 481 -26.72 16.07 -22.30
C ASN A 481 -26.35 15.85 -20.83
N ILE A 482 -27.34 15.86 -19.93
CA ILE A 482 -27.13 15.61 -18.49
C ILE A 482 -26.49 14.25 -18.25
N SER A 483 -26.99 13.21 -18.91
CA SER A 483 -26.44 11.85 -18.79
C SER A 483 -24.96 11.78 -19.21
N LEU A 484 -24.58 12.47 -20.30
CA LEU A 484 -23.20 12.52 -20.77
C LEU A 484 -22.30 13.32 -19.82
N GLN A 485 -22.80 14.40 -19.20
CA GLN A 485 -22.04 15.11 -18.16
C GLN A 485 -21.77 14.19 -16.95
N LEU A 486 -22.74 13.37 -16.55
CA LEU A 486 -22.58 12.37 -15.51
C LEU A 486 -21.55 11.30 -15.90
N VAL A 487 -21.56 10.83 -17.14
CA VAL A 487 -20.56 9.87 -17.65
C VAL A 487 -19.15 10.47 -17.63
N ALA A 488 -19.02 11.74 -18.03
CA ALA A 488 -17.75 12.45 -17.96
C ALA A 488 -17.24 12.58 -16.49
N ASN A 489 -18.14 12.87 -15.56
CA ASN A 489 -17.82 12.89 -14.14
C ASN A 489 -17.41 11.52 -13.60
N LEU A 490 -18.00 10.43 -14.08
CA LEU A 490 -17.58 9.07 -13.73
C LEU A 490 -16.12 8.81 -14.11
N ALA A 491 -15.69 9.26 -15.29
CA ALA A 491 -14.30 9.10 -15.73
C ALA A 491 -13.31 9.79 -14.78
N ILE A 492 -13.68 10.92 -14.19
CA ILE A 492 -12.85 11.63 -13.21
C ILE A 492 -12.89 10.94 -11.84
N ALA A 493 -14.09 10.66 -11.34
CA ALA A 493 -14.28 10.09 -10.00
C ALA A 493 -13.63 8.72 -9.84
N PHE A 494 -13.64 7.89 -10.90
CA PHE A 494 -13.09 6.54 -10.88
C PHE A 494 -11.63 6.45 -11.31
N GLU A 495 -11.00 7.52 -11.77
CA GLU A 495 -9.58 7.51 -12.13
C GLU A 495 -8.67 6.96 -11.00
N PRO A 496 -8.86 7.33 -9.72
CA PRO A 496 -8.06 6.74 -8.64
C PRO A 496 -8.31 5.25 -8.43
N PHE A 497 -9.54 4.78 -8.64
CA PHE A 497 -9.95 3.40 -8.33
C PHE A 497 -9.79 2.46 -9.52
N LEU A 498 -10.21 2.89 -10.70
CA LEU A 498 -10.28 2.11 -11.93
C LEU A 498 -9.58 2.85 -13.09
N PRO A 499 -8.24 2.99 -13.03
CA PRO A 499 -7.51 3.82 -13.98
C PRO A 499 -7.63 3.34 -15.45
N PHE A 500 -7.67 2.04 -15.68
CA PHE A 500 -7.79 1.48 -17.03
C PHE A 500 -9.19 1.73 -17.62
N SER A 501 -10.24 1.57 -16.82
CA SER A 501 -11.62 1.83 -17.25
C SER A 501 -11.85 3.32 -17.48
N SER A 502 -11.31 4.19 -16.60
CA SER A 502 -11.40 5.63 -16.77
C SER A 502 -10.68 6.12 -18.02
N GLU A 503 -9.52 5.57 -18.34
CA GLU A 503 -8.81 5.87 -19.59
C GLU A 503 -9.65 5.46 -20.83
N LYS A 504 -10.20 4.24 -20.82
CA LYS A 504 -11.09 3.79 -21.91
C LYS A 504 -12.31 4.69 -22.05
N LEU A 505 -12.92 5.08 -20.94
CA LEU A 505 -14.09 5.95 -20.92
C LEU A 505 -13.76 7.34 -21.48
N ARG A 506 -12.64 7.93 -21.09
CA ARG A 506 -12.17 9.19 -21.68
C ARG A 506 -11.98 9.09 -23.19
N ARG A 507 -11.40 8.01 -23.68
CA ARG A 507 -11.25 7.76 -25.12
C ARG A 507 -12.60 7.67 -25.82
N MET A 508 -13.59 6.96 -25.27
CA MET A 508 -14.94 6.88 -25.80
C MET A 508 -15.64 8.24 -25.86
N LEU A 509 -15.41 9.08 -24.85
CA LEU A 509 -15.95 10.42 -24.78
C LEU A 509 -15.15 11.43 -25.60
N ASN A 510 -14.05 11.01 -26.23
CA ASN A 510 -13.11 11.90 -26.94
C ASN A 510 -12.66 13.08 -26.05
N MET A 511 -12.47 12.81 -24.74
CA MET A 511 -12.04 13.76 -23.74
C MET A 511 -10.54 13.72 -23.55
N GLU A 512 -9.93 14.89 -23.45
CA GLU A 512 -8.57 15.01 -22.89
C GLU A 512 -8.58 14.81 -21.37
N SER A 513 -7.45 15.00 -20.69
CA SER A 513 -7.37 14.83 -19.26
C SER A 513 -8.17 15.88 -18.49
N PHE A 514 -8.83 15.47 -17.42
CA PHE A 514 -9.48 16.35 -16.46
C PHE A 514 -8.81 16.32 -15.10
N ASP A 515 -8.93 17.42 -14.37
CA ASP A 515 -8.49 17.52 -13.00
C ASP A 515 -9.63 17.20 -12.02
N TRP A 516 -9.28 16.90 -10.80
CA TRP A 516 -10.27 16.70 -9.73
C TRP A 516 -11.17 17.93 -9.53
N ALA A 517 -10.66 19.13 -9.79
CA ALA A 517 -11.44 20.37 -9.72
C ALA A 517 -12.65 20.38 -10.68
N ASN A 518 -12.58 19.64 -11.79
CA ASN A 518 -13.66 19.53 -12.77
C ASN A 518 -14.79 18.58 -12.30
N LEU A 519 -14.54 17.71 -11.34
CA LEU A 519 -15.56 16.81 -10.80
C LEU A 519 -16.72 17.62 -10.21
N GLY A 520 -17.94 17.27 -10.58
CA GLY A 520 -19.17 17.98 -10.21
C GLY A 520 -19.61 19.06 -11.19
N GLN A 521 -18.80 19.39 -12.22
CA GLN A 521 -19.20 20.33 -13.28
C GLN A 521 -20.19 19.69 -14.24
N THR A 522 -21.09 20.51 -14.77
CA THR A 522 -22.22 20.09 -15.61
C THR A 522 -22.04 20.44 -17.08
N ASP A 523 -20.88 20.97 -17.45
CA ASP A 523 -20.53 21.47 -18.79
C ASP A 523 -19.18 20.95 -19.28
N LEU A 524 -18.78 19.76 -18.84
CA LEU A 524 -17.52 19.11 -19.23
C LEU A 524 -17.47 18.78 -20.70
N LEU A 525 -18.60 18.40 -21.27
CA LEU A 525 -18.77 18.12 -22.69
C LEU A 525 -19.67 19.18 -23.33
N GLN A 526 -19.10 19.96 -24.24
CA GLN A 526 -19.84 21.02 -24.94
C GLN A 526 -20.81 20.44 -25.98
N ALA A 527 -21.91 21.14 -26.23
CA ALA A 527 -22.83 20.78 -27.31
C ALA A 527 -22.10 20.73 -28.66
N GLY A 528 -22.38 19.72 -29.44
CA GLY A 528 -21.73 19.45 -30.73
C GLY A 528 -20.41 18.67 -30.63
N HIS A 529 -19.89 18.43 -29.42
CA HIS A 529 -18.70 17.61 -29.21
C HIS A 529 -18.94 16.18 -29.68
N ALA A 530 -18.05 15.67 -30.56
CA ALA A 530 -18.18 14.33 -31.11
C ALA A 530 -17.56 13.29 -30.20
N LEU A 531 -18.33 12.24 -29.90
CA LEU A 531 -17.85 11.06 -29.18
C LEU A 531 -17.14 10.12 -30.19
N ASN A 532 -16.23 9.27 -29.68
CA ASN A 532 -15.56 8.24 -30.50
C ASN A 532 -16.39 6.97 -30.60
#